data_37bfa507139b1718cc3e589b9394b0ec
#
_entry.id   37bfa507139b1718cc3e589b9394b0ec
#
_cell.length_a   1.000
_cell.length_b   1.000
_cell.length_c   1.000
_cell.angle_alpha   90.00
_cell.angle_beta   90.00
_cell.angle_gamma   90.00
#
_symmetry.space_group_name_H-M   'P 1'
#
loop_
_entity.id
_entity.type
_entity.pdbx_description
1 polymer ?
#
loop_
_entity_poly.entity_id
_entity_poly.type
_entity_poly.pdbx_seq_one_letter_code
_entity_poly.pdbx_strand_id
1 'polypeptide(L)'
;MVFIKRIVIILLCCFVITGCFNSTKNLKDNERFKVEFEKLNDKKIDNKKLRKVSINKDNNIKYSSVKEIVNMIDKDDTFAVFFGFPKDEYTRNVVEELLKAEKEVGLDKLYYVDIEKVRNEFQVNNGKLICTKTCSSEYLKLVDILDNYLDEYVITYEGKKYNTDTKRLDSPCLISFINGKVDYYTTGIHKSMKDPYGKLTDVMENYAYNKFKCALKCIKKASNSNVCVKSNAC
;
A
#
# COMPACT_ATOMS: atom_id res chain seq x y z
N MET A 1 -40.29 -17.76 36.50
CA MET A 1 -40.42 -16.44 35.79
C MET A 1 -39.13 -15.65 35.64
N VAL A 2 -38.06 -15.92 36.40
CA VAL A 2 -36.79 -15.22 36.33
C VAL A 2 -35.87 -15.76 35.22
N PHE A 3 -35.97 -17.06 34.90
CA PHE A 3 -35.13 -17.70 33.87
C PHE A 3 -35.44 -17.23 32.43
N ILE A 4 -36.73 -16.98 32.14
CA ILE A 4 -37.16 -16.54 30.81
C ILE A 4 -36.71 -15.09 30.54
N LYS A 5 -36.68 -14.21 31.55
CA LYS A 5 -36.16 -12.83 31.39
C LYS A 5 -34.65 -12.76 31.08
N ARG A 6 -33.85 -13.69 31.61
CA ARG A 6 -32.40 -13.74 31.33
C ARG A 6 -32.12 -14.25 29.92
N ILE A 7 -32.90 -15.19 29.40
CA ILE A 7 -32.75 -15.70 28.03
C ILE A 7 -33.13 -14.63 27.00
N VAL A 8 -34.19 -13.84 27.26
CA VAL A 8 -34.58 -12.73 26.36
C VAL A 8 -33.52 -11.62 26.32
N ILE A 9 -32.88 -11.31 27.44
CA ILE A 9 -31.80 -10.30 27.49
C ILE A 9 -30.57 -10.80 26.74
N ILE A 10 -30.21 -12.07 26.82
CA ILE A 10 -29.07 -12.66 26.07
C ILE A 10 -29.38 -12.69 24.58
N LEU A 11 -30.61 -13.01 24.18
CA LEU A 11 -31.03 -12.97 22.77
C LEU A 11 -31.07 -11.53 22.23
N LEU A 12 -31.46 -10.54 23.04
CA LEU A 12 -31.43 -9.12 22.60
C LEU A 12 -30.00 -8.59 22.45
N CYS A 13 -29.07 -9.03 23.29
CA CYS A 13 -27.65 -8.66 23.15
C CYS A 13 -26.98 -9.29 21.91
N CYS A 14 -27.43 -10.47 21.45
CA CYS A 14 -26.90 -11.07 20.23
C CYS A 14 -27.37 -10.36 18.94
N PHE A 15 -28.48 -9.63 18.96
CA PHE A 15 -28.99 -8.90 17.80
C PHE A 15 -28.33 -7.54 17.57
N VAL A 16 -27.58 -7.02 18.53
CA VAL A 16 -26.91 -5.71 18.40
C VAL A 16 -25.51 -5.84 17.76
N ILE A 17 -24.97 -7.06 17.62
CA ILE A 17 -23.61 -7.28 17.06
C ILE A 17 -23.63 -7.55 15.54
N THR A 18 -24.81 -7.70 14.90
CA THR A 18 -24.93 -7.92 13.46
C THR A 18 -25.07 -6.66 12.62
N GLY A 19 -24.92 -5.48 13.20
CA GLY A 19 -24.98 -4.22 12.50
C GLY A 19 -23.58 -3.66 12.20
N CYS A 20 -23.14 -3.80 10.96
CA CYS A 20 -22.05 -3.13 10.24
C CYS A 20 -20.89 -4.00 9.76
N PHE A 21 -21.15 -5.18 9.26
CA PHE A 21 -20.33 -5.74 8.19
C PHE A 21 -20.90 -5.22 6.84
N ASN A 22 -20.84 -3.93 6.63
CA ASN A 22 -21.00 -3.39 5.27
C ASN A 22 -19.86 -3.95 4.44
N SER A 23 -20.19 -4.95 3.64
CA SER A 23 -19.27 -5.56 2.70
C SER A 23 -18.76 -4.46 1.75
N THR A 24 -17.49 -4.07 1.89
CA THR A 24 -16.83 -3.13 0.98
C THR A 24 -16.77 -3.65 -0.46
N LYS A 25 -17.20 -4.91 -0.70
CA LYS A 25 -17.21 -5.56 -2.01
C LYS A 25 -18.12 -4.90 -3.05
N ASN A 26 -19.13 -4.15 -2.63
CA ASN A 26 -20.09 -3.50 -3.55
C ASN A 26 -19.77 -2.02 -3.80
N LEU A 27 -18.72 -1.49 -3.17
CA LEU A 27 -18.29 -0.11 -3.38
C LEU A 27 -17.46 0.01 -4.66
N LYS A 28 -17.54 1.17 -5.31
CA LYS A 28 -16.57 1.53 -6.35
C LYS A 28 -15.17 1.58 -5.75
N ASP A 29 -14.15 1.34 -6.57
CA ASP A 29 -12.76 1.22 -6.09
C ASP A 29 -12.29 2.45 -5.30
N ASN A 30 -12.58 3.65 -5.76
CA ASN A 30 -12.26 4.91 -5.07
C ASN A 30 -12.97 5.05 -3.71
N GLU A 31 -14.23 4.66 -3.62
CA GLU A 31 -14.99 4.67 -2.37
C GLU A 31 -14.49 3.58 -1.41
N ARG A 32 -14.20 2.39 -1.95
CA ARG A 32 -13.62 1.28 -1.20
C ARG A 32 -12.28 1.68 -0.59
N PHE A 33 -11.39 2.29 -1.37
CA PHE A 33 -10.09 2.77 -0.91
C PHE A 33 -10.24 3.76 0.25
N LYS A 34 -11.12 4.76 0.11
CA LYS A 34 -11.45 5.68 1.19
C LYS A 34 -11.88 4.95 2.46
N VAL A 35 -12.88 4.07 2.35
CA VAL A 35 -13.45 3.36 3.51
C VAL A 35 -12.39 2.47 4.18
N GLU A 36 -11.58 1.74 3.41
CA GLU A 36 -10.55 0.84 3.96
C GLU A 36 -9.46 1.59 4.72
N PHE A 37 -9.07 2.75 4.27
CA PHE A 37 -8.08 3.57 4.98
C PHE A 37 -8.69 4.30 6.18
N GLU A 38 -9.84 4.99 6.02
CA GLU A 38 -10.42 5.84 7.06
C GLU A 38 -11.03 5.05 8.22
N LYS A 39 -11.53 3.81 8.01
CA LYS A 39 -12.02 2.95 9.11
C LYS A 39 -10.96 2.61 10.15
N LEU A 40 -9.68 2.78 9.81
CA LEU A 40 -8.55 2.57 10.70
C LEU A 40 -8.07 3.87 11.39
N ASN A 41 -8.71 5.00 11.11
CA ASN A 41 -8.45 6.23 11.83
C ASN A 41 -8.72 6.00 13.32
N ASP A 42 -7.82 6.54 14.17
CA ASP A 42 -7.87 6.39 15.63
C ASP A 42 -7.71 4.94 16.18
N LYS A 43 -7.51 3.96 15.31
CA LYS A 43 -7.20 2.60 15.75
C LYS A 43 -5.75 2.50 16.23
N LYS A 44 -5.52 1.55 17.15
CA LYS A 44 -4.19 1.19 17.62
C LYS A 44 -3.82 -0.19 17.08
N ILE A 45 -2.58 -0.32 16.64
CA ILE A 45 -1.93 -1.59 16.31
C ILE A 45 -0.68 -1.67 17.18
N ASP A 46 -0.52 -2.76 17.93
CA ASP A 46 0.58 -2.97 18.87
C ASP A 46 0.77 -1.77 19.83
N ASN A 47 -0.34 -1.27 20.39
CA ASN A 47 -0.43 -0.11 21.27
C ASN A 47 -0.02 1.25 20.63
N LYS A 48 0.36 1.29 19.36
CA LYS A 48 0.66 2.53 18.63
C LYS A 48 -0.55 2.99 17.83
N LYS A 49 -0.86 4.28 17.93
CA LYS A 49 -2.00 4.88 17.24
C LYS A 49 -1.65 5.13 15.78
N LEU A 50 -2.47 4.58 14.87
CA LEU A 50 -2.34 4.86 13.45
C LEU A 50 -2.66 6.34 13.15
N ARG A 51 -1.91 6.91 12.21
CA ARG A 51 -2.17 8.26 11.70
C ARG A 51 -3.57 8.34 11.09
N LYS A 52 -4.28 9.42 11.39
CA LYS A 52 -5.50 9.76 10.65
C LYS A 52 -5.15 10.12 9.22
N VAL A 53 -5.97 9.66 8.30
CA VAL A 53 -5.93 10.05 6.88
C VAL A 53 -7.30 10.51 6.44
N SER A 54 -7.34 11.45 5.50
CA SER A 54 -8.56 11.97 4.89
C SER A 54 -8.50 11.74 3.38
N ILE A 55 -9.20 10.73 2.92
CA ILE A 55 -9.19 10.31 1.52
C ILE A 55 -10.35 10.99 0.77
N ASN A 56 -10.02 11.79 -0.23
CA ASN A 56 -11.05 12.30 -1.12
C ASN A 56 -11.61 11.14 -1.96
N LYS A 57 -12.95 11.01 -2.03
CA LYS A 57 -13.61 10.03 -2.89
C LYS A 57 -13.44 10.32 -4.40
N ASP A 58 -13.11 11.55 -4.74
CA ASP A 58 -12.79 11.98 -6.10
C ASP A 58 -11.31 11.68 -6.38
N ASN A 59 -10.99 10.40 -6.52
CA ASN A 59 -9.68 9.86 -6.88
C ASN A 59 -9.85 8.76 -7.94
N ASN A 60 -8.81 8.46 -8.72
CA ASN A 60 -8.83 7.50 -9.80
C ASN A 60 -8.16 6.16 -9.45
N ILE A 61 -8.19 5.81 -8.17
CA ILE A 61 -7.69 4.50 -7.69
C ILE A 61 -8.51 3.37 -8.34
N LYS A 62 -7.78 2.38 -8.85
CA LYS A 62 -8.31 1.13 -9.38
C LYS A 62 -7.66 -0.05 -8.68
N TYR A 63 -8.45 -0.84 -7.94
CA TYR A 63 -7.94 -2.07 -7.33
C TYR A 63 -7.48 -3.06 -8.38
N SER A 64 -6.35 -3.69 -8.12
CA SER A 64 -5.78 -4.72 -8.97
C SER A 64 -5.16 -5.82 -8.11
N SER A 65 -4.87 -6.95 -8.71
CA SER A 65 -4.12 -8.05 -8.12
C SER A 65 -2.67 -8.06 -8.63
N VAL A 66 -1.77 -8.70 -7.89
CA VAL A 66 -0.39 -8.91 -8.36
C VAL A 66 -0.37 -9.64 -9.70
N LYS A 67 -1.26 -10.61 -9.91
CA LYS A 67 -1.39 -11.34 -11.16
C LYS A 67 -1.74 -10.41 -12.33
N GLU A 68 -2.68 -9.48 -12.13
CA GLU A 68 -3.04 -8.51 -13.18
C GLU A 68 -1.89 -7.57 -13.49
N ILE A 69 -1.15 -7.10 -12.47
CA ILE A 69 0.04 -6.25 -12.67
C ILE A 69 1.10 -6.99 -13.48
N VAL A 70 1.41 -8.24 -13.11
CA VAL A 70 2.38 -9.06 -13.87
C VAL A 70 1.93 -9.26 -15.31
N ASN A 71 0.63 -9.53 -15.53
CA ASN A 71 0.09 -9.68 -16.89
C ASN A 71 0.18 -8.38 -17.72
N MET A 72 0.05 -7.21 -17.08
CA MET A 72 0.21 -5.92 -17.75
C MET A 72 1.69 -5.67 -18.12
N ILE A 73 2.62 -6.06 -17.24
CA ILE A 73 4.06 -6.02 -17.53
C ILE A 73 4.40 -6.93 -18.72
N ASP A 74 3.90 -8.17 -18.71
CA ASP A 74 4.13 -9.16 -19.79
C ASP A 74 3.53 -8.72 -21.16
N LYS A 75 2.56 -7.79 -21.15
CA LYS A 75 1.94 -7.21 -22.35
C LYS A 75 2.56 -5.90 -22.81
N ASP A 76 3.66 -5.50 -22.20
CA ASP A 76 4.31 -4.22 -22.45
C ASP A 76 3.40 -2.99 -22.22
N ASP A 77 2.45 -3.08 -21.28
CA ASP A 77 1.55 -1.97 -20.96
C ASP A 77 2.30 -0.80 -20.30
N THR A 78 1.71 0.41 -20.44
CA THR A 78 2.17 1.63 -19.76
C THR A 78 1.18 2.04 -18.67
N PHE A 79 1.62 2.01 -17.40
CA PHE A 79 0.76 2.27 -16.24
C PHE A 79 1.56 2.63 -14.99
N ALA A 80 0.85 3.15 -13.98
CA ALA A 80 1.39 3.32 -12.63
C ALA A 80 0.63 2.45 -11.62
N VAL A 81 1.35 1.90 -10.65
CA VAL A 81 0.77 1.09 -9.58
C VAL A 81 1.35 1.48 -8.23
N PHE A 82 0.46 1.66 -7.26
CA PHE A 82 0.79 1.88 -5.86
C PHE A 82 0.60 0.59 -5.06
N PHE A 83 1.66 0.14 -4.42
CA PHE A 83 1.67 -1.00 -3.52
C PHE A 83 1.71 -0.50 -2.07
N GLY A 84 0.86 -1.05 -1.24
CA GLY A 84 0.77 -0.69 0.17
C GLY A 84 -0.43 -1.39 0.81
N PHE A 85 -0.75 -1.03 2.05
CA PHE A 85 -1.97 -1.52 2.70
C PHE A 85 -2.41 -0.58 3.84
N PRO A 86 -3.71 -0.56 4.19
CA PRO A 86 -4.26 0.46 5.09
C PRO A 86 -3.72 0.44 6.52
N LYS A 87 -3.19 -0.71 6.99
CA LYS A 87 -2.62 -0.83 8.35
C LYS A 87 -1.15 -0.41 8.41
N ASP A 88 -0.47 -0.32 7.26
CA ASP A 88 0.93 0.04 7.21
C ASP A 88 1.10 1.52 7.55
N GLU A 89 1.87 1.79 8.58
CA GLU A 89 2.10 3.14 9.09
C GLU A 89 2.79 4.04 8.07
N TYR A 90 3.71 3.49 7.29
CA TYR A 90 4.40 4.25 6.24
C TYR A 90 3.48 4.55 5.06
N THR A 91 2.64 3.60 4.66
CA THR A 91 1.61 3.84 3.62
C THR A 91 0.67 4.97 4.03
N ARG A 92 0.26 5.01 5.30
CA ARG A 92 -0.61 6.08 5.82
C ARG A 92 0.07 7.44 5.83
N ASN A 93 1.39 7.49 5.95
CA ASN A 93 2.15 8.74 5.97
C ASN A 93 2.23 9.42 4.59
N VAL A 94 2.05 8.68 3.51
CA VAL A 94 2.26 9.21 2.15
C VAL A 94 1.02 9.15 1.26
N VAL A 95 -0.04 8.45 1.68
CA VAL A 95 -1.22 8.21 0.82
C VAL A 95 -1.96 9.48 0.43
N GLU A 96 -2.02 10.48 1.31
CA GLU A 96 -2.68 11.77 1.00
C GLU A 96 -1.88 12.54 -0.05
N GLU A 97 -0.54 12.54 0.05
CA GLU A 97 0.35 13.18 -0.92
C GLU A 97 0.36 12.46 -2.28
N LEU A 98 0.20 11.13 -2.27
CA LEU A 98 -0.01 10.35 -3.49
C LEU A 98 -1.27 10.82 -4.24
N LEU A 99 -2.41 10.90 -3.54
CA LEU A 99 -3.68 11.30 -4.15
C LEU A 99 -3.69 12.76 -4.59
N LYS A 100 -2.99 13.62 -3.87
CA LYS A 100 -2.79 15.02 -4.27
C LYS A 100 -1.97 15.10 -5.57
N ALA A 101 -0.90 14.32 -5.68
CA ALA A 101 -0.08 14.24 -6.89
C ALA A 101 -0.87 13.64 -8.07
N GLU A 102 -1.64 12.58 -7.84
CA GLU A 102 -2.51 11.93 -8.83
C GLU A 102 -3.52 12.92 -9.41
N LYS A 103 -4.23 13.65 -8.54
CA LYS A 103 -5.21 14.65 -8.94
C LYS A 103 -4.60 15.78 -9.74
N GLU A 104 -3.43 16.30 -9.33
CA GLU A 104 -2.77 17.39 -10.03
C GLU A 104 -2.25 16.97 -11.41
N VAL A 105 -1.71 15.75 -11.53
CA VAL A 105 -1.28 15.21 -12.82
C VAL A 105 -2.48 14.91 -13.73
N GLY A 106 -3.65 14.68 -13.16
CA GLY A 106 -4.86 14.31 -13.88
C GLY A 106 -4.71 12.94 -14.54
N LEU A 107 -4.19 11.96 -13.80
CA LEU A 107 -4.08 10.60 -14.28
C LEU A 107 -5.47 9.93 -14.30
N ASP A 108 -5.82 9.29 -15.41
CA ASP A 108 -7.15 8.69 -15.57
C ASP A 108 -7.34 7.44 -14.72
N LYS A 109 -6.22 6.77 -14.35
CA LYS A 109 -6.21 5.56 -13.56
C LYS A 109 -4.87 5.38 -12.83
N LEU A 110 -4.94 5.11 -11.52
CA LEU A 110 -3.81 4.68 -10.70
C LEU A 110 -4.15 3.31 -10.10
N TYR A 111 -3.42 2.27 -10.51
CA TYR A 111 -3.64 0.95 -9.93
C TYR A 111 -3.18 0.90 -8.48
N TYR A 112 -3.93 0.16 -7.66
CA TYR A 112 -3.59 -0.10 -6.27
C TYR A 112 -3.63 -1.59 -5.97
N VAL A 113 -2.59 -2.09 -5.33
CA VAL A 113 -2.48 -3.48 -4.88
C VAL A 113 -2.24 -3.50 -3.37
N ASP A 114 -3.17 -4.09 -2.63
CA ASP A 114 -2.97 -4.43 -1.22
C ASP A 114 -2.05 -5.66 -1.13
N ILE A 115 -0.81 -5.42 -0.68
CA ILE A 115 0.22 -6.47 -0.58
C ILE A 115 0.28 -7.16 0.79
N GLU A 116 -0.56 -6.78 1.75
CA GLU A 116 -0.52 -7.35 3.11
C GLU A 116 -0.61 -8.89 3.08
N LYS A 117 -1.49 -9.43 2.24
CA LYS A 117 -1.79 -10.86 2.25
C LYS A 117 -0.95 -11.70 1.28
N VAL A 118 -0.32 -11.07 0.30
CA VAL A 118 0.37 -11.80 -0.79
C VAL A 118 1.86 -11.98 -0.59
N ARG A 119 2.47 -11.17 0.30
CA ARG A 119 3.90 -11.22 0.61
C ARG A 119 4.21 -12.26 1.70
N ASN A 120 5.46 -12.71 1.75
CA ASN A 120 5.97 -13.58 2.80
C ASN A 120 6.03 -12.87 4.17
N GLU A 121 5.96 -13.67 5.23
CA GLU A 121 6.14 -13.18 6.60
C GLU A 121 7.15 -14.08 7.32
N PHE A 122 8.01 -13.44 8.12
CA PHE A 122 9.02 -14.08 8.91
C PHE A 122 8.93 -13.62 10.37
N GLN A 123 9.30 -14.49 11.27
CA GLN A 123 9.42 -14.20 12.71
C GLN A 123 10.71 -14.79 13.25
N VAL A 124 11.25 -14.17 14.29
CA VAL A 124 12.37 -14.74 15.04
C VAL A 124 11.79 -15.40 16.28
N ASN A 125 12.01 -16.71 16.42
CA ASN A 125 11.59 -17.49 17.57
C ASN A 125 12.80 -18.25 18.13
N ASN A 126 13.10 -18.07 19.42
CA ASN A 126 14.27 -18.66 20.10
C ASN A 126 15.58 -18.41 19.31
N GLY A 127 15.76 -17.18 18.78
CA GLY A 127 16.96 -16.79 18.04
C GLY A 127 17.07 -17.40 16.64
N LYS A 128 16.04 -18.09 16.16
CA LYS A 128 15.98 -18.66 14.80
C LYS A 128 14.95 -17.90 13.95
N LEU A 129 15.33 -17.61 12.72
CA LEU A 129 14.42 -17.04 11.72
C LEU A 129 13.50 -18.15 11.18
N ILE A 130 12.20 -17.89 11.18
CA ILE A 130 11.16 -18.82 10.71
C ILE A 130 10.27 -18.07 9.71
N CYS A 131 10.07 -18.65 8.53
CA CYS A 131 9.05 -18.21 7.59
C CYS A 131 7.68 -18.68 8.10
N THR A 132 6.84 -17.75 8.54
CA THR A 132 5.51 -18.05 9.09
C THR A 132 4.42 -18.03 8.03
N LYS A 133 4.70 -17.40 6.88
CA LYS A 133 3.80 -17.35 5.72
C LYS A 133 4.63 -17.25 4.45
N THR A 134 4.34 -18.11 3.50
CA THR A 134 4.90 -18.02 2.14
C THR A 134 4.12 -17.02 1.30
N CYS A 135 4.80 -16.36 0.37
CA CYS A 135 4.16 -15.49 -0.62
C CYS A 135 3.49 -16.28 -1.74
N SER A 136 2.66 -15.60 -2.54
CA SER A 136 2.08 -16.20 -3.75
C SER A 136 3.12 -16.30 -4.87
N SER A 137 2.91 -17.22 -5.83
CA SER A 137 3.77 -17.38 -7.00
C SER A 137 3.84 -16.14 -7.88
N GLU A 138 2.71 -15.43 -7.99
CA GLU A 138 2.64 -14.17 -8.72
C GLU A 138 3.45 -13.07 -8.03
N TYR A 139 3.46 -13.06 -6.68
CA TYR A 139 4.28 -12.12 -5.95
C TYR A 139 5.77 -12.40 -6.12
N LEU A 140 6.19 -13.68 -6.11
CA LEU A 140 7.58 -14.05 -6.41
C LEU A 140 7.98 -13.57 -7.81
N LYS A 141 7.14 -13.82 -8.85
CA LYS A 141 7.41 -13.33 -10.20
C LYS A 141 7.54 -11.81 -10.25
N LEU A 142 6.72 -11.05 -9.50
CA LEU A 142 6.86 -9.59 -9.41
C LEU A 142 8.17 -9.19 -8.74
N VAL A 143 8.57 -9.86 -7.65
CA VAL A 143 9.84 -9.61 -6.97
C VAL A 143 11.03 -9.87 -7.91
N ASP A 144 10.99 -10.95 -8.69
CA ASP A 144 12.03 -11.26 -9.70
C ASP A 144 12.12 -10.17 -10.79
N ILE A 145 10.98 -9.67 -11.28
CA ILE A 145 10.93 -8.55 -12.26
C ILE A 145 11.57 -7.28 -11.66
N LEU A 146 11.38 -7.06 -10.37
CA LEU A 146 11.83 -5.87 -9.66
C LEU A 146 13.20 -6.04 -8.97
N ASP A 147 13.90 -7.14 -9.18
CA ASP A 147 15.10 -7.54 -8.43
C ASP A 147 16.15 -6.41 -8.29
N ASN A 148 16.40 -5.65 -9.36
CA ASN A 148 17.35 -4.54 -9.37
C ASN A 148 16.90 -3.29 -8.58
N TYR A 149 15.67 -3.26 -8.11
CA TYR A 149 15.07 -2.14 -7.38
C TYR A 149 14.81 -2.46 -5.91
N LEU A 150 14.99 -3.72 -5.51
CA LEU A 150 14.65 -4.22 -4.17
C LEU A 150 15.90 -4.57 -3.38
N ASP A 151 15.88 -4.20 -2.11
CA ASP A 151 16.90 -4.59 -1.13
C ASP A 151 16.61 -5.98 -0.53
N GLU A 152 17.68 -6.59 0.04
CA GLU A 152 17.54 -7.79 0.86
C GLU A 152 16.62 -7.53 2.06
N TYR A 153 15.69 -8.44 2.29
CA TYR A 153 14.77 -8.32 3.42
C TYR A 153 15.46 -8.78 4.71
N VAL A 154 15.73 -7.83 5.58
CA VAL A 154 16.41 -8.05 6.86
C VAL A 154 15.46 -7.71 8.02
N ILE A 155 15.34 -8.64 8.97
CA ILE A 155 14.57 -8.44 10.20
C ILE A 155 15.53 -8.10 11.33
N THR A 156 15.22 -7.04 12.08
CA THR A 156 15.93 -6.70 13.31
C THR A 156 15.10 -7.16 14.51
N TYR A 157 15.64 -8.07 15.31
CA TYR A 157 15.01 -8.55 16.53
C TYR A 157 16.03 -8.49 17.68
N GLU A 158 15.68 -7.84 18.78
CA GLU A 158 16.55 -7.64 19.95
C GLU A 158 17.96 -7.10 19.59
N GLY A 159 18.00 -6.13 18.65
CA GLY A 159 19.24 -5.51 18.18
C GLY A 159 20.07 -6.36 17.22
N LYS A 160 19.71 -7.62 16.98
CA LYS A 160 20.38 -8.52 16.03
C LYS A 160 19.66 -8.52 14.69
N LYS A 161 20.44 -8.51 13.60
CA LYS A 161 19.94 -8.61 12.22
C LYS A 161 19.87 -10.06 11.76
N TYR A 162 18.76 -10.42 11.12
CA TYR A 162 18.51 -11.73 10.52
C TYR A 162 18.21 -11.51 9.03
N ASN A 163 19.09 -12.00 8.16
CA ASN A 163 18.84 -12.00 6.71
C ASN A 163 17.82 -13.11 6.39
N THR A 164 16.81 -12.78 5.59
CA THR A 164 15.79 -13.75 5.16
C THR A 164 16.19 -14.48 3.88
N ASP A 165 17.32 -14.12 3.27
CA ASP A 165 17.80 -14.59 1.96
C ASP A 165 16.73 -14.43 0.85
N THR A 166 15.86 -13.42 1.02
CA THR A 166 14.83 -13.03 0.06
C THR A 166 14.78 -11.53 -0.09
N LYS A 167 14.34 -11.06 -1.26
CA LYS A 167 13.98 -9.66 -1.46
C LYS A 167 12.48 -9.46 -1.21
N ARG A 168 12.09 -8.23 -0.92
CA ARG A 168 10.72 -7.90 -0.60
C ARG A 168 10.36 -6.52 -1.13
N LEU A 169 9.17 -6.41 -1.72
CA LEU A 169 8.62 -5.14 -2.15
C LEU A 169 8.40 -4.22 -0.95
N ASP A 170 8.87 -2.98 -1.07
CA ASP A 170 8.63 -1.96 -0.05
C ASP A 170 7.13 -1.67 0.11
N SER A 171 6.74 -1.32 1.30
CA SER A 171 5.41 -0.80 1.62
C SER A 171 5.57 0.51 2.39
N PRO A 172 5.14 1.62 1.81
CA PRO A 172 4.57 1.78 0.46
C PRO A 172 5.62 1.81 -0.65
N CYS A 173 5.19 1.57 -1.90
CA CYS A 173 5.94 2.03 -3.07
C CYS A 173 5.02 2.35 -4.26
N LEU A 174 5.39 3.34 -5.05
CA LEU A 174 4.80 3.68 -6.33
C LEU A 174 5.79 3.30 -7.43
N ILE A 175 5.32 2.55 -8.41
CA ILE A 175 6.12 2.15 -9.58
C ILE A 175 5.39 2.59 -10.84
N SER A 176 6.09 3.26 -11.74
CA SER A 176 5.62 3.49 -13.09
C SER A 176 6.31 2.54 -14.06
N PHE A 177 5.52 1.97 -14.97
CA PHE A 177 5.96 1.11 -16.04
C PHE A 177 5.67 1.78 -17.39
N ILE A 178 6.66 1.79 -18.29
CA ILE A 178 6.52 2.22 -19.67
C ILE A 178 6.90 1.06 -20.56
N ASN A 179 5.97 0.61 -21.40
CA ASN A 179 6.16 -0.57 -22.25
C ASN A 179 6.68 -1.78 -21.43
N GLY A 180 6.00 -2.11 -20.33
CA GLY A 180 6.35 -3.22 -19.45
C GLY A 180 7.65 -3.06 -18.63
N LYS A 181 8.38 -1.97 -18.78
CA LYS A 181 9.66 -1.74 -18.09
C LYS A 181 9.52 -0.71 -17.00
N VAL A 182 10.20 -0.93 -15.87
CA VAL A 182 10.24 0.05 -14.77
C VAL A 182 10.88 1.35 -15.26
N ASP A 183 10.11 2.43 -15.23
CA ASP A 183 10.57 3.78 -15.50
C ASP A 183 10.94 4.52 -14.21
N TYR A 184 10.12 4.41 -13.18
CA TYR A 184 10.34 5.05 -11.90
C TYR A 184 9.91 4.16 -10.74
N TYR A 185 10.72 4.13 -9.67
CA TYR A 185 10.44 3.44 -8.41
C TYR A 185 10.62 4.42 -7.25
N THR A 186 9.66 4.53 -6.36
CA THR A 186 9.79 5.37 -5.15
C THR A 186 8.87 4.91 -4.03
N THR A 187 9.37 4.96 -2.80
CA THR A 187 8.53 4.76 -1.59
C THR A 187 7.81 6.05 -1.17
N GLY A 188 8.26 7.21 -1.65
CA GLY A 188 7.81 8.50 -1.15
C GLY A 188 8.29 8.82 0.28
N ILE A 189 9.06 7.94 0.91
CA ILE A 189 9.52 8.11 2.30
C ILE A 189 10.82 8.91 2.32
N HIS A 190 10.79 10.06 2.99
CA HIS A 190 11.99 10.87 3.18
C HIS A 190 12.92 10.25 4.23
N LYS A 191 14.23 10.29 4.00
CA LYS A 191 15.26 9.72 4.88
C LYS A 191 15.24 10.22 6.34
N SER A 192 14.63 11.37 6.60
CA SER A 192 14.47 11.91 7.96
C SER A 192 13.30 11.29 8.73
N MET A 193 12.43 10.49 8.08
CA MET A 193 11.34 9.78 8.74
C MET A 193 11.89 8.58 9.52
N LYS A 194 12.27 8.82 10.78
CA LYS A 194 12.82 7.77 11.68
C LYS A 194 11.76 7.03 12.46
N ASP A 195 10.65 7.71 12.76
CA ASP A 195 9.48 7.16 13.45
C ASP A 195 8.24 7.37 12.59
N PRO A 196 7.64 6.30 12.06
CA PRO A 196 6.44 6.42 11.22
C PRO A 196 5.19 6.88 11.98
N TYR A 197 5.21 6.83 13.31
CA TYR A 197 4.13 7.33 14.16
C TYR A 197 4.33 8.78 14.59
N GLY A 198 5.51 9.34 14.32
CA GLY A 198 5.87 10.72 14.62
C GLY A 198 5.10 11.74 13.77
N LYS A 199 5.30 13.02 14.10
CA LYS A 199 4.72 14.12 13.31
C LYS A 199 5.40 14.20 11.94
N LEU A 200 4.61 14.26 10.87
CA LEU A 200 5.13 14.61 9.55
C LEU A 200 5.53 16.09 9.53
N THR A 201 6.59 16.35 8.81
CA THR A 201 7.04 17.72 8.53
C THR A 201 6.75 18.07 7.08
N ASP A 202 6.65 19.36 6.78
CA ASP A 202 6.44 19.85 5.40
C ASP A 202 7.50 19.30 4.44
N VAL A 203 8.73 19.06 4.92
CA VAL A 203 9.81 18.46 4.13
C VAL A 203 9.48 17.04 3.72
N MET A 204 8.93 16.22 4.64
CA MET A 204 8.54 14.83 4.36
C MET A 204 7.34 14.77 3.40
N GLU A 205 6.33 15.61 3.63
CA GLU A 205 5.13 15.69 2.80
C GLU A 205 5.48 16.19 1.39
N ASN A 206 6.24 17.28 1.27
CA ASN A 206 6.69 17.79 -0.01
C ASN A 206 7.59 16.80 -0.78
N TYR A 207 8.42 16.04 -0.06
CA TYR A 207 9.22 15.00 -0.69
C TYR A 207 8.34 13.90 -1.30
N ALA A 208 7.40 13.35 -0.51
CA ALA A 208 6.45 12.33 -0.98
C ALA A 208 5.68 12.82 -2.20
N TYR A 209 5.05 13.99 -2.09
CA TYR A 209 4.29 14.62 -3.17
C TYR A 209 5.13 14.77 -4.46
N ASN A 210 6.34 15.34 -4.37
CA ASN A 210 7.18 15.57 -5.53
C ASN A 210 7.63 14.26 -6.19
N LYS A 211 8.00 13.24 -5.39
CA LYS A 211 8.40 11.93 -5.92
C LYS A 211 7.25 11.22 -6.63
N PHE A 212 6.06 11.25 -6.05
CA PHE A 212 4.88 10.69 -6.70
C PHE A 212 4.47 11.46 -7.96
N LYS A 213 4.48 12.78 -7.90
CA LYS A 213 4.19 13.62 -9.06
C LYS A 213 5.14 13.35 -10.23
N CYS A 214 6.44 13.15 -9.96
CA CYS A 214 7.41 12.78 -10.98
C CYS A 214 7.05 11.46 -11.65
N ALA A 215 6.83 10.41 -10.87
CA ALA A 215 6.46 9.09 -11.38
C ALA A 215 5.19 9.13 -12.25
N LEU A 216 4.16 9.83 -11.77
CA LEU A 216 2.86 9.92 -12.46
C LEU A 216 2.90 10.78 -13.74
N LYS A 217 3.71 11.85 -13.76
CA LYS A 217 3.89 12.69 -14.95
C LYS A 217 4.49 11.92 -16.13
N CYS A 218 5.40 10.99 -15.89
CA CYS A 218 5.97 10.14 -16.94
C CYS A 218 4.89 9.31 -17.62
N ILE A 219 3.97 8.73 -16.84
CA ILE A 219 2.84 7.94 -17.37
C ILE A 219 1.88 8.80 -18.19
N LYS A 220 1.51 10.00 -17.69
CA LYS A 220 0.60 10.90 -18.42
C LYS A 220 1.19 11.36 -19.75
N LYS A 221 2.49 11.62 -19.79
CA LYS A 221 3.20 11.97 -21.03
C LYS A 221 3.26 10.79 -22.00
N ALA A 222 3.61 9.60 -21.53
CA ALA A 222 3.69 8.39 -22.34
C ALA A 222 2.33 7.99 -22.92
N SER A 223 1.24 8.22 -22.20
CA SER A 223 -0.12 7.98 -22.70
C SER A 223 -0.55 8.96 -23.77
N ASN A 224 0.05 10.15 -23.82
CA ASN A 224 -0.29 11.23 -24.77
C ASN A 224 0.70 11.33 -25.95
N SER A 225 1.87 10.69 -25.86
CA SER A 225 2.90 10.72 -26.90
C SER A 225 3.74 9.44 -26.81
N ASN A 226 4.01 8.80 -27.94
CA ASN A 226 4.85 7.59 -28.00
C ASN A 226 6.34 7.81 -27.61
N VAL A 227 6.68 8.94 -27.01
CA VAL A 227 8.06 9.28 -26.63
C VAL A 227 8.06 9.92 -25.24
N CYS A 228 8.50 9.18 -24.23
CA CYS A 228 8.90 9.74 -22.94
C CYS A 228 10.42 9.99 -22.95
N VAL A 229 10.82 11.25 -23.06
CA VAL A 229 12.22 11.65 -22.83
C VAL A 229 12.38 11.80 -21.32
N LYS A 230 13.30 11.04 -20.71
CA LYS A 230 13.71 11.23 -19.31
C LYS A 230 14.05 12.70 -19.10
N SER A 231 13.18 13.45 -18.45
CA SER A 231 13.52 14.80 -18.04
C SER A 231 14.36 14.71 -16.78
N ASN A 232 15.56 15.32 -16.79
CA ASN A 232 16.44 15.45 -15.63
C ASN A 232 15.84 16.31 -14.49
N ALA A 233 14.54 16.55 -14.49
CA ALA A 233 13.81 17.44 -13.58
C ALA A 233 13.09 16.71 -12.43
N CYS A 234 13.42 15.45 -12.18
CA CYS A 234 12.91 14.67 -11.05
C CYS A 234 14.08 14.22 -10.11
#